data_e60cd75170d3a4d07aca350768e0c903
#
_entry.id   e60cd75170d3a4d07aca350768e0c903
#
_cell.length_a   1.000
_cell.length_b   1.000
_cell.length_c   1.000
_cell.angle_alpha   90.00
_cell.angle_beta   90.00
_cell.angle_gamma   90.00
#
_symmetry.space_group_name_H-M   'P 1'
#
loop_
_entity.id
_entity.type
_entity.pdbx_description
1 polymer ?
#
loop_
_entity_poly.entity_id
_entity_poly.type
_entity_poly.pdbx_seq_one_letter_code
_entity_poly.pdbx_strand_id
1 'polypeptide(L)'
;MSACRWLPVLMLAIAIPAAHAQPTPKQATPPVVVSCDFLEVGASSGTAPALDPALAKLKKKFKKPPFSSWNVFTLLTSVNQPLTQKKAEAIKLKHGQATATLLGIVNTSNVRLSISIDDASGKNWVNTTSTFAGGDYVVFGHSLPNNEGHLLALTCR
;
A
#
# COMPACT_ATOMS: atom_id res chain seq x y z
N MET A 1 84.08 -53.56 10.47
CA MET A 1 82.95 -53.33 11.38
C MET A 1 82.46 -51.92 11.14
N SER A 2 81.56 -51.72 10.18
CA SER A 2 81.04 -50.38 9.79
C SER A 2 79.59 -50.29 10.17
N ALA A 3 79.26 -49.33 11.06
CA ALA A 3 77.90 -49.03 11.49
C ALA A 3 77.31 -47.98 10.56
N CYS A 4 76.28 -48.41 9.82
CA CYS A 4 75.49 -47.53 8.95
C CYS A 4 74.40 -46.87 9.75
N ARG A 5 74.51 -45.52 9.96
CA ARG A 5 73.50 -44.70 10.65
C ARG A 5 72.49 -44.23 9.64
N TRP A 6 71.25 -44.71 9.75
CA TRP A 6 70.08 -44.22 9.02
C TRP A 6 69.51 -43.00 9.73
N LEU A 7 69.43 -41.83 9.08
CA LEU A 7 68.70 -40.65 9.50
C LEU A 7 67.28 -40.72 8.93
N PRO A 8 66.20 -40.54 9.72
CA PRO A 8 64.87 -40.39 9.19
C PRO A 8 64.65 -38.92 8.77
N VAL A 9 64.29 -38.73 7.49
CA VAL A 9 63.84 -37.46 6.95
C VAL A 9 62.38 -37.22 7.42
N LEU A 10 62.22 -36.21 8.28
CA LEU A 10 60.92 -35.79 8.77
C LEU A 10 60.29 -34.87 7.70
N MET A 11 59.28 -35.37 6.95
CA MET A 11 58.48 -34.56 6.03
C MET A 11 57.45 -33.78 6.85
N LEU A 12 57.60 -32.46 6.92
CA LEU A 12 56.66 -31.53 7.51
C LEU A 12 55.56 -31.22 6.48
N ALA A 13 54.37 -31.82 6.64
CA ALA A 13 53.21 -31.51 5.83
C ALA A 13 52.60 -30.18 6.27
N ILE A 14 52.73 -29.15 5.44
CA ILE A 14 52.07 -27.82 5.68
C ILE A 14 50.63 -27.94 5.22
N ALA A 15 49.68 -28.06 6.13
CA ALA A 15 48.24 -27.95 5.86
C ALA A 15 47.88 -26.48 5.66
N ILE A 16 47.56 -26.11 4.39
CA ILE A 16 47.03 -24.77 4.06
C ILE A 16 45.54 -24.78 4.41
N PRO A 17 45.07 -23.94 5.38
CA PRO A 17 43.63 -23.81 5.62
C PRO A 17 42.96 -23.15 4.38
N ALA A 18 42.09 -23.85 3.72
CA ALA A 18 41.21 -23.28 2.70
C ALA A 18 40.28 -22.26 3.37
N ALA A 19 40.53 -20.98 3.17
CA ALA A 19 39.66 -19.91 3.60
C ALA A 19 38.34 -20.04 2.82
N HIS A 20 37.31 -20.58 3.44
CA HIS A 20 35.95 -20.57 2.89
C HIS A 20 35.48 -19.12 2.94
N ALA A 21 35.42 -18.48 1.77
CA ALA A 21 34.75 -17.18 1.62
C ALA A 21 33.27 -17.37 1.96
N GLN A 22 32.87 -16.95 3.17
CA GLN A 22 31.46 -16.88 3.54
C GLN A 22 30.76 -15.91 2.58
N PRO A 23 29.63 -16.31 1.95
CA PRO A 23 28.87 -15.39 1.12
C PRO A 23 28.43 -14.22 2.00
N THR A 24 28.84 -13.01 1.64
CA THR A 24 28.44 -11.77 2.29
C THR A 24 26.90 -11.72 2.29
N PRO A 25 26.22 -11.57 3.44
CA PRO A 25 24.78 -11.47 3.48
C PRO A 25 24.36 -10.27 2.62
N LYS A 26 23.56 -10.54 1.58
CA LYS A 26 23.02 -9.53 0.69
C LYS A 26 22.21 -8.57 1.55
N GLN A 27 22.70 -7.37 1.74
CA GLN A 27 22.07 -6.33 2.55
C GLN A 27 20.66 -6.09 2.01
N ALA A 28 19.63 -6.49 2.75
CA ALA A 28 18.25 -6.31 2.35
C ALA A 28 17.96 -4.82 2.26
N THR A 29 17.59 -4.34 1.08
CA THR A 29 17.14 -2.96 0.89
C THR A 29 15.92 -2.72 1.80
N PRO A 30 15.89 -1.64 2.60
CA PRO A 30 14.76 -1.38 3.47
C PRO A 30 13.47 -1.29 2.65
N PRO A 31 12.35 -1.82 3.16
CA PRO A 31 11.09 -1.80 2.44
C PRO A 31 10.61 -0.36 2.22
N VAL A 32 10.07 -0.09 1.03
CA VAL A 32 9.44 1.19 0.72
C VAL A 32 8.12 1.27 1.49
N VAL A 33 7.93 2.38 2.21
CA VAL A 33 6.70 2.67 2.98
C VAL A 33 6.15 4.01 2.52
N VAL A 34 4.84 4.08 2.32
CA VAL A 34 4.11 5.29 1.93
C VAL A 34 2.93 5.48 2.86
N SER A 35 2.73 6.68 3.40
CA SER A 35 1.56 6.98 4.22
C SER A 35 0.37 7.32 3.33
N CYS A 36 -0.76 6.65 3.55
CA CYS A 36 -1.99 6.87 2.79
C CYS A 36 -3.15 7.25 3.70
N ASP A 37 -3.90 8.26 3.29
CA ASP A 37 -5.15 8.67 3.94
C ASP A 37 -6.34 8.06 3.19
N PHE A 38 -7.22 7.38 3.91
CA PHE A 38 -8.47 6.79 3.41
C PHE A 38 -9.64 7.52 4.05
N LEU A 39 -10.52 8.08 3.22
CA LEU A 39 -11.72 8.82 3.64
C LEU A 39 -12.95 8.10 3.11
N GLU A 40 -13.72 7.50 4.00
CA GLU A 40 -15.02 6.91 3.66
C GLU A 40 -16.08 8.00 3.70
N VAL A 41 -16.86 8.13 2.64
CA VAL A 41 -17.82 9.22 2.45
C VAL A 41 -19.19 8.65 2.09
N GLY A 42 -20.20 9.07 2.84
CA GLY A 42 -21.61 8.90 2.45
C GLY A 42 -22.02 10.06 1.56
N ALA A 43 -22.67 9.72 0.43
CA ALA A 43 -23.23 10.68 -0.50
C ALA A 43 -24.73 10.52 -0.58
N SER A 44 -25.49 11.64 -0.70
CA SER A 44 -26.93 11.62 -0.85
C SER A 44 -27.43 12.87 -1.59
N SER A 45 -28.70 12.88 -1.94
CA SER A 45 -29.37 14.01 -2.54
C SER A 45 -30.26 14.68 -1.49
N GLY A 46 -29.95 15.92 -1.13
CA GLY A 46 -30.72 16.75 -0.21
C GLY A 46 -31.30 17.96 -0.91
N THR A 47 -32.20 18.68 -0.21
CA THR A 47 -32.82 19.92 -0.70
C THR A 47 -31.81 21.06 -0.83
N ALA A 48 -30.74 21.04 -0.01
CA ALA A 48 -29.64 21.99 -0.08
C ALA A 48 -28.29 21.25 -0.16
N PRO A 49 -27.34 21.77 -0.94
CA PRO A 49 -25.99 21.20 -0.99
C PRO A 49 -25.30 21.30 0.37
N ALA A 50 -24.68 20.21 0.81
CA ALA A 50 -23.88 20.18 2.03
C ALA A 50 -22.59 19.37 1.81
N LEU A 51 -21.49 19.87 2.33
CA LEU A 51 -20.20 19.22 2.28
C LEU A 51 -19.54 19.31 3.67
N ASP A 52 -19.22 18.15 4.23
CA ASP A 52 -18.44 18.09 5.45
C ASP A 52 -17.14 18.88 5.29
N PRO A 53 -16.77 19.78 6.22
CA PRO A 53 -15.55 20.58 6.16
C PRO A 53 -14.28 19.75 5.98
N ALA A 54 -14.22 18.55 6.55
CA ALA A 54 -13.09 17.62 6.40
C ALA A 54 -12.89 17.15 4.95
N LEU A 55 -13.94 17.24 4.11
CA LEU A 55 -13.91 16.85 2.70
C LEU A 55 -13.65 18.03 1.75
N ALA A 56 -13.29 19.22 2.26
CA ALA A 56 -13.11 20.42 1.45
C ALA A 56 -12.16 20.23 0.27
N LYS A 57 -11.10 19.42 0.45
CA LYS A 57 -10.13 19.09 -0.60
C LYS A 57 -10.74 18.31 -1.78
N LEU A 58 -11.83 17.58 -1.53
CA LEU A 58 -12.55 16.76 -2.52
C LEU A 58 -13.65 17.53 -3.27
N LYS A 59 -13.96 18.77 -2.87
CA LYS A 59 -15.06 19.58 -3.45
C LYS A 59 -15.04 19.63 -4.98
N LYS A 60 -13.86 19.79 -5.59
CA LYS A 60 -13.73 19.85 -7.05
C LYS A 60 -14.02 18.51 -7.71
N LYS A 61 -13.69 17.38 -7.05
CA LYS A 61 -13.92 16.03 -7.57
C LYS A 61 -15.41 15.66 -7.47
N PHE A 62 -16.07 16.01 -6.39
CA PHE A 62 -17.50 15.75 -6.18
C PHE A 62 -18.41 16.54 -7.13
N LYS A 63 -17.95 17.66 -7.70
CA LYS A 63 -18.68 18.43 -8.73
C LYS A 63 -18.62 17.81 -10.11
N LYS A 64 -17.83 16.75 -10.32
CA LYS A 64 -17.68 16.10 -11.62
C LYS A 64 -18.43 14.77 -11.65
N PRO A 65 -18.95 14.35 -12.82
CA PRO A 65 -19.49 13.01 -12.99
C PRO A 65 -18.46 11.92 -12.60
N PRO A 66 -18.90 10.80 -12.01
CA PRO A 66 -20.28 10.43 -11.71
C PRO A 66 -20.81 11.01 -10.38
N PHE A 67 -19.98 11.68 -9.58
CA PHE A 67 -20.32 12.10 -8.21
C PHE A 67 -21.25 13.30 -8.15
N SER A 68 -21.38 14.07 -9.22
CA SER A 68 -22.25 15.24 -9.32
C SER A 68 -23.76 14.95 -9.28
N SER A 69 -24.13 13.66 -9.27
CA SER A 69 -25.52 13.23 -9.03
C SER A 69 -25.98 13.42 -7.58
N TRP A 70 -25.03 13.56 -6.65
CA TRP A 70 -25.28 13.85 -5.24
C TRP A 70 -24.86 15.27 -4.90
N ASN A 71 -25.47 15.86 -3.86
CA ASN A 71 -25.16 17.21 -3.41
C ASN A 71 -24.86 17.30 -1.91
N VAL A 72 -25.02 16.20 -1.17
CA VAL A 72 -24.69 16.10 0.25
C VAL A 72 -23.61 15.05 0.43
N PHE A 73 -22.48 15.43 1.07
CA PHE A 73 -21.34 14.55 1.30
C PHE A 73 -20.92 14.63 2.77
N THR A 74 -20.95 13.48 3.45
CA THR A 74 -20.65 13.35 4.88
C THR A 74 -19.46 12.42 5.07
N LEU A 75 -18.47 12.84 5.87
CA LEU A 75 -17.37 11.96 6.26
C LEU A 75 -17.89 10.90 7.23
N LEU A 76 -17.71 9.63 6.90
CA LEU A 76 -18.09 8.49 7.74
C LEU A 76 -16.92 7.95 8.55
N THR A 77 -15.75 7.81 7.92
CA THR A 77 -14.52 7.32 8.55
C THR A 77 -13.31 7.97 7.89
N SER A 78 -12.28 8.24 8.69
CA SER A 78 -10.97 8.71 8.24
C SER A 78 -9.89 7.84 8.86
N VAL A 79 -9.07 7.22 8.04
CA VAL A 79 -7.97 6.34 8.48
C VAL A 79 -6.69 6.76 7.78
N ASN A 80 -5.62 6.98 8.54
CA ASN A 80 -4.27 7.09 8.02
C ASN A 80 -3.57 5.74 8.21
N GLN A 81 -3.07 5.15 7.13
CA GLN A 81 -2.44 3.83 7.13
C GLN A 81 -1.10 3.88 6.39
N PRO A 82 0.01 3.51 7.04
CA PRO A 82 1.26 3.26 6.33
C PRO A 82 1.15 1.97 5.53
N LEU A 83 1.43 2.04 4.23
CA LEU A 83 1.46 0.90 3.34
C LEU A 83 2.92 0.52 3.05
N THR A 84 3.27 -0.71 3.39
CA THR A 84 4.57 -1.31 3.05
C THR A 84 4.48 -1.96 1.67
N GLN A 85 5.49 -1.75 0.83
CA GLN A 85 5.51 -2.32 -0.52
C GLN A 85 5.33 -3.85 -0.50
N LYS A 86 4.46 -4.35 -1.38
CA LYS A 86 4.09 -5.77 -1.56
C LYS A 86 3.37 -6.41 -0.35
N LYS A 87 2.97 -5.62 0.64
CA LYS A 87 2.17 -6.09 1.76
C LYS A 87 0.74 -5.59 1.61
N ALA A 88 -0.24 -6.48 1.71
CA ALA A 88 -1.65 -6.13 1.73
C ALA A 88 -2.02 -5.65 3.15
N GLU A 89 -2.64 -4.46 3.23
CA GLU A 89 -3.12 -3.87 4.47
C GLU A 89 -4.65 -3.74 4.40
N ALA A 90 -5.31 -4.20 5.45
CA ALA A 90 -6.75 -4.09 5.59
C ALA A 90 -7.12 -2.79 6.31
N ILE A 91 -8.00 -2.01 5.71
CA ILE A 91 -8.51 -0.74 6.24
C ILE A 91 -9.99 -0.95 6.60
N LYS A 92 -10.29 -0.88 7.89
CA LYS A 92 -11.67 -1.01 8.36
C LYS A 92 -12.45 0.28 8.06
N LEU A 93 -13.58 0.14 7.38
CA LEU A 93 -14.53 1.20 7.09
C LEU A 93 -15.78 1.05 7.97
N LYS A 94 -16.63 2.08 7.99
CA LYS A 94 -17.92 2.02 8.69
C LYS A 94 -18.89 1.06 8.00
N HIS A 95 -18.87 1.06 6.68
CA HIS A 95 -19.75 0.26 5.83
C HIS A 95 -18.99 -0.74 4.95
N GLY A 96 -17.99 -1.41 5.53
CA GLY A 96 -17.23 -2.44 4.81
C GLY A 96 -15.76 -2.45 5.16
N GLN A 97 -14.96 -2.87 4.19
CA GLN A 97 -13.50 -2.97 4.32
C GLN A 97 -12.83 -2.63 2.99
N ALA A 98 -11.71 -1.92 3.06
CA ALA A 98 -10.81 -1.82 1.92
C ALA A 98 -9.54 -2.63 2.19
N THR A 99 -8.97 -3.20 1.14
CA THR A 99 -7.64 -3.80 1.16
C THR A 99 -6.77 -3.06 0.17
N ALA A 100 -5.65 -2.53 0.62
CA ALA A 100 -4.71 -1.81 -0.23
C ALA A 100 -3.33 -2.46 -0.19
N THR A 101 -2.71 -2.58 -1.36
CA THR A 101 -1.34 -3.09 -1.50
C THR A 101 -0.52 -2.08 -2.29
N LEU A 102 0.54 -1.56 -1.69
CA LEU A 102 1.52 -0.73 -2.38
C LEU A 102 2.33 -1.60 -3.34
N LEU A 103 2.14 -1.40 -4.65
CA LEU A 103 2.90 -2.11 -5.68
C LEU A 103 4.25 -1.45 -5.93
N GLY A 104 4.33 -0.13 -5.82
CA GLY A 104 5.57 0.62 -5.94
C GLY A 104 5.35 2.12 -6.13
N ILE A 105 6.47 2.84 -6.14
CA ILE A 105 6.54 4.23 -6.56
C ILE A 105 6.97 4.23 -8.01
N VAL A 106 6.13 4.81 -8.87
CA VAL A 106 6.40 4.97 -10.30
C VAL A 106 6.93 6.39 -10.49
N ASN A 107 8.23 6.55 -10.70
CA ASN A 107 8.93 7.85 -10.67
C ASN A 107 8.83 8.55 -9.28
N THR A 108 9.33 9.80 -9.20
CA THR A 108 9.48 10.51 -7.90
C THR A 108 8.18 10.91 -7.21
N SER A 109 7.02 10.80 -7.88
CA SER A 109 5.78 11.42 -7.41
C SER A 109 4.54 10.53 -7.52
N ASN A 110 4.60 9.45 -8.28
CA ASN A 110 3.43 8.62 -8.55
C ASN A 110 3.46 7.33 -7.74
N VAL A 111 2.35 7.03 -7.09
CA VAL A 111 2.14 5.81 -6.31
C VAL A 111 1.25 4.86 -7.10
N ARG A 112 1.62 3.58 -7.16
CA ARG A 112 0.83 2.53 -7.77
C ARG A 112 0.31 1.59 -6.70
N LEU A 113 -1.03 1.51 -6.57
CA LEU A 113 -1.73 0.68 -5.60
C LEU A 113 -2.62 -0.35 -6.29
N SER A 114 -2.72 -1.54 -5.70
CA SER A 114 -3.83 -2.46 -5.88
C SER A 114 -4.83 -2.22 -4.76
N ILE A 115 -6.12 -2.07 -5.11
CA ILE A 115 -7.19 -1.71 -4.18
C ILE A 115 -8.36 -2.64 -4.41
N SER A 116 -8.84 -3.25 -3.33
CA SER A 116 -10.09 -4.01 -3.28
C SER A 116 -10.98 -3.39 -2.22
N ILE A 117 -12.27 -3.21 -2.52
CA ILE A 117 -13.24 -2.65 -1.57
C ILE A 117 -14.47 -3.55 -1.53
N ASP A 118 -14.79 -3.98 -0.32
CA ASP A 118 -15.94 -4.81 -0.02
C ASP A 118 -16.95 -4.01 0.82
N ASP A 119 -18.23 -4.20 0.56
CA ASP A 119 -19.29 -3.62 1.37
C ASP A 119 -19.48 -4.37 2.70
N ALA A 120 -20.43 -3.93 3.53
CA ALA A 120 -20.70 -4.53 4.84
C ALA A 120 -21.19 -5.98 4.74
N SER A 121 -21.70 -6.43 3.58
CA SER A 121 -22.08 -7.81 3.32
C SER A 121 -20.94 -8.69 2.85
N GLY A 122 -19.75 -8.10 2.63
CA GLY A 122 -18.57 -8.76 2.07
C GLY A 122 -18.60 -8.87 0.54
N LYS A 123 -19.54 -8.18 -0.15
CA LYS A 123 -19.58 -8.13 -1.60
C LYS A 123 -18.56 -7.14 -2.11
N ASN A 124 -17.67 -7.62 -2.98
CA ASN A 124 -16.68 -6.77 -3.63
C ASN A 124 -17.33 -5.87 -4.69
N TRP A 125 -17.02 -4.57 -4.64
CA TRP A 125 -17.51 -3.59 -5.62
C TRP A 125 -16.37 -2.81 -6.31
N VAL A 126 -15.12 -2.88 -5.78
CA VAL A 126 -13.92 -2.42 -6.47
C VAL A 126 -12.84 -3.48 -6.35
N ASN A 127 -12.21 -3.80 -7.46
CA ASN A 127 -10.96 -4.55 -7.52
C ASN A 127 -10.16 -4.01 -8.69
N THR A 128 -9.17 -3.17 -8.41
CA THR A 128 -8.43 -2.46 -9.44
C THR A 128 -7.01 -2.14 -9.04
N THR A 129 -6.19 -1.84 -10.04
CA THR A 129 -4.86 -1.26 -9.86
C THR A 129 -4.87 0.16 -10.44
N SER A 130 -4.49 1.13 -9.64
CA SER A 130 -4.43 2.54 -10.02
C SER A 130 -3.06 3.13 -9.78
N THR A 131 -2.67 4.06 -10.65
CA THR A 131 -1.48 4.91 -10.48
C THR A 131 -1.94 6.36 -10.43
N PHE A 132 -1.52 7.08 -9.41
CA PHE A 132 -1.91 8.47 -9.21
C PHE A 132 -0.78 9.29 -8.60
N ALA A 133 -0.83 10.60 -8.78
CA ALA A 133 0.15 11.52 -8.22
C ALA A 133 0.04 11.54 -6.70
N GLY A 134 1.16 11.49 -5.99
CA GLY A 134 1.21 11.65 -4.55
C GLY A 134 0.60 12.99 -4.14
N GLY A 135 -0.27 12.95 -3.13
CA GLY A 135 -1.01 14.13 -2.66
C GLY A 135 -2.29 14.44 -3.43
N ASP A 136 -2.55 13.81 -4.60
CA ASP A 136 -3.86 13.86 -5.24
C ASP A 136 -4.79 12.77 -4.71
N TYR A 137 -6.11 13.01 -4.75
CA TYR A 137 -7.10 12.04 -4.33
C TYR A 137 -7.63 11.23 -5.53
N VAL A 138 -7.71 9.92 -5.35
CA VAL A 138 -8.52 9.04 -6.18
C VAL A 138 -9.81 8.74 -5.42
N VAL A 139 -10.95 8.78 -6.11
CA VAL A 139 -12.25 8.52 -5.50
C VAL A 139 -12.90 7.35 -6.22
N PHE A 140 -13.26 6.32 -5.48
CA PHE A 140 -14.09 5.20 -5.89
C PHE A 140 -15.48 5.40 -5.31
N GLY A 141 -16.51 4.99 -6.04
CA GLY A 141 -17.86 5.11 -5.52
C GLY A 141 -18.83 4.20 -6.25
N HIS A 142 -19.86 3.79 -5.53
CA HIS A 142 -20.99 3.09 -6.11
C HIS A 142 -22.30 3.63 -5.53
N SER A 143 -23.34 3.51 -6.33
CA SER A 143 -24.69 3.90 -5.92
C SER A 143 -25.31 2.84 -5.02
N LEU A 144 -25.93 3.29 -3.97
CA LEU A 144 -26.78 2.52 -3.08
C LEU A 144 -28.26 2.73 -3.43
N PRO A 145 -29.19 1.92 -2.88
CA PRO A 145 -30.63 2.20 -2.94
C PRO A 145 -30.95 3.63 -2.43
N ASN A 146 -32.12 4.15 -2.82
CA ASN A 146 -32.63 5.48 -2.40
C ASN A 146 -31.79 6.68 -2.87
N ASN A 147 -31.07 6.53 -4.00
CA ASN A 147 -30.21 7.57 -4.57
C ASN A 147 -29.09 8.01 -3.60
N GLU A 148 -28.64 7.09 -2.78
CA GLU A 148 -27.46 7.28 -1.92
C GLU A 148 -26.19 6.77 -2.63
N GLY A 149 -25.02 7.13 -2.11
CA GLY A 149 -23.72 6.67 -2.58
C GLY A 149 -22.79 6.34 -1.43
N HIS A 150 -21.99 5.32 -1.63
CA HIS A 150 -20.87 4.99 -0.77
C HIS A 150 -19.57 5.21 -1.53
N LEU A 151 -18.73 6.09 -1.04
CA LEU A 151 -17.50 6.51 -1.69
C LEU A 151 -16.30 6.24 -0.79
N LEU A 152 -15.18 5.89 -1.42
CA LEU A 152 -13.87 5.85 -0.77
C LEU A 152 -12.91 6.76 -1.52
N ALA A 153 -12.44 7.81 -0.87
CA ALA A 153 -11.38 8.67 -1.38
C ALA A 153 -10.06 8.30 -0.70
N LEU A 154 -9.00 8.21 -1.48
CA LEU A 154 -7.67 7.93 -0.94
C LEU A 154 -6.61 8.81 -1.59
N THR A 155 -5.58 9.13 -0.81
CA THR A 155 -4.36 9.82 -1.26
C THR A 155 -3.16 9.25 -0.52
N CYS A 156 -1.98 9.27 -1.13
CA CYS A 156 -0.73 8.81 -0.51
C CYS A 156 0.36 9.88 -0.62
N ARG A 157 1.29 9.89 0.33
CA ARG A 157 2.44 10.81 0.40
C ARG A 157 3.62 10.21 1.19
#